data_e1eff3d904326c524c287187a48027d2
#
_entry.id   e1eff3d904326c524c287187a48027d2
#
_cell.length_a   1.000
_cell.length_b   1.000
_cell.length_c   1.000
_cell.angle_alpha   90.00
_cell.angle_beta   90.00
_cell.angle_gamma   90.00
#
_symmetry.space_group_name_H-M   'P 1'
#
loop_
_entity.id
_entity.type
_entity.pdbx_description
1 polymer ?
#
loop_
_entity_poly.entity_id
_entity_poly.type
_entity_poly.pdbx_seq_one_letter_code
_entity_poly.pdbx_strand_id
1 'polypeptide(L)'
;MLNFGKVSVTKGLGEWIALHKRMAPKMSEAGMFFRFVAADPNEETLFLVIEMTGDVGQILESTNSPEALKMREASGVRVETQEIISALQEHKVWNREATSTSQKIAGEIEIPDDFDLEDSASYLNLSNKELLVWSGISIEADKLYFIAECEDVNMSGCEAISEIHALYYP
;
A
#
# COMPACT_ATOMS: atom_id res chain seq x y z
N MET A 1 12.60 -7.77 -1.36
CA MET A 1 11.57 -7.90 -0.29
C MET A 1 10.44 -6.94 -0.62
N LEU A 2 9.21 -7.41 -0.58
CA LEU A 2 8.01 -6.61 -0.84
C LEU A 2 7.18 -6.56 0.43
N ASN A 3 6.69 -5.37 0.81
CA ASN A 3 5.94 -5.18 2.06
C ASN A 3 4.71 -4.32 1.82
N PHE A 4 3.62 -4.71 2.45
CA PHE A 4 2.42 -3.90 2.65
C PHE A 4 2.41 -3.36 4.06
N GLY A 5 2.25 -2.05 4.23
CA GLY A 5 2.31 -1.40 5.51
C GLY A 5 1.50 -0.13 5.58
N LYS A 6 1.49 0.51 6.75
CA LYS A 6 0.80 1.79 6.97
C LYS A 6 1.67 2.76 7.78
N VAL A 7 1.34 4.03 7.67
CA VAL A 7 1.95 5.12 8.44
C VAL A 7 0.95 6.25 8.63
N SER A 8 0.94 6.88 9.80
CA SER A 8 0.13 8.07 10.02
C SER A 8 0.84 9.34 9.52
N VAL A 9 0.04 10.25 8.99
CA VAL A 9 0.49 11.57 8.53
C VAL A 9 -0.41 12.68 9.10
N THR A 10 0.14 13.87 9.28
CA THR A 10 -0.58 15.03 9.83
C THR A 10 -0.82 16.13 8.81
N LYS A 11 -0.30 15.98 7.60
CA LYS A 11 -0.36 16.98 6.52
C LYS A 11 -0.97 16.42 5.23
N GLY A 12 -1.54 15.21 5.30
CA GLY A 12 -2.20 14.55 4.20
C GLY A 12 -1.28 13.98 3.12
N LEU A 13 -1.93 13.37 2.12
CA LEU A 13 -1.25 12.68 1.01
C LEU A 13 -0.42 13.63 0.14
N GLY A 14 -0.89 14.86 -0.07
CA GLY A 14 -0.20 15.83 -0.94
C GLY A 14 1.21 16.18 -0.45
N GLU A 15 1.38 16.45 0.85
CA GLU A 15 2.68 16.72 1.46
C GLU A 15 3.58 15.48 1.45
N TRP A 16 2.99 14.29 1.66
CA TRP A 16 3.73 13.04 1.54
C TRP A 16 4.26 12.82 0.11
N ILE A 17 3.43 13.08 -0.92
CA ILE A 17 3.85 13.00 -2.33
C ILE A 17 5.01 13.97 -2.60
N ALA A 18 4.94 15.20 -2.09
CA ALA A 18 5.99 16.18 -2.24
C ALA A 18 7.31 15.72 -1.56
N LEU A 19 7.21 15.12 -0.38
CA LEU A 19 8.34 14.48 0.30
C LEU A 19 8.92 13.34 -0.54
N HIS A 20 8.06 12.42 -0.98
CA HIS A 20 8.47 11.26 -1.79
C HIS A 20 9.24 11.71 -3.03
N LYS A 21 8.72 12.68 -3.80
CA LYS A 21 9.40 13.21 -5.00
C LYS A 21 10.80 13.76 -4.71
N ARG A 22 11.00 14.36 -3.54
CA ARG A 22 12.34 14.85 -3.11
C ARG A 22 13.28 13.71 -2.72
N MET A 23 12.76 12.66 -2.09
CA MET A 23 13.56 11.54 -1.58
C MET A 23 13.76 10.42 -2.62
N ALA A 24 12.88 10.29 -3.61
CA ALA A 24 12.84 9.17 -4.55
C ALA A 24 14.20 8.87 -5.23
N PRO A 25 15.02 9.84 -5.67
CA PRO A 25 16.34 9.54 -6.24
C PRO A 25 17.26 8.81 -5.26
N LYS A 26 17.39 9.29 -4.02
CA LYS A 26 18.22 8.66 -2.99
C LYS A 26 17.67 7.29 -2.58
N MET A 27 16.35 7.16 -2.51
CA MET A 27 15.69 5.89 -2.16
C MET A 27 15.90 4.84 -3.25
N SER A 28 15.75 5.21 -4.52
CA SER A 28 15.98 4.29 -5.63
C SER A 28 17.45 3.87 -5.76
N GLU A 29 18.40 4.77 -5.48
CA GLU A 29 19.83 4.43 -5.41
C GLU A 29 20.12 3.42 -4.30
N ALA A 30 19.40 3.50 -3.17
CA ALA A 30 19.47 2.53 -2.08
C ALA A 30 18.70 1.22 -2.37
N GLY A 31 17.91 1.16 -3.45
CA GLY A 31 17.10 0.02 -3.81
C GLY A 31 15.75 -0.06 -3.09
N MET A 32 15.17 1.08 -2.70
CA MET A 32 13.85 1.18 -2.08
C MET A 32 12.88 1.90 -3.03
N PHE A 33 11.72 1.29 -3.27
CA PHE A 33 10.71 1.81 -4.19
C PHE A 33 9.32 1.73 -3.56
N PHE A 34 8.58 2.83 -3.57
CA PHE A 34 7.14 2.78 -3.36
C PHE A 34 6.47 2.33 -4.65
N ARG A 35 5.61 1.33 -4.57
CA ARG A 35 4.90 0.76 -5.72
C ARG A 35 3.44 1.16 -5.77
N PHE A 36 2.88 1.52 -4.63
CA PHE A 36 1.49 1.91 -4.49
C PHE A 36 1.29 2.68 -3.19
N VAL A 37 0.41 3.67 -3.19
CA VAL A 37 0.01 4.42 -2.01
C VAL A 37 -1.50 4.67 -2.04
N ALA A 38 -2.17 4.42 -0.93
CA ALA A 38 -3.57 4.73 -0.72
C ALA A 38 -3.74 5.52 0.58
N ALA A 39 -4.74 6.39 0.64
CA ALA A 39 -5.04 7.19 1.81
C ALA A 39 -6.48 6.97 2.29
N ASP A 40 -6.68 6.98 3.60
CA ASP A 40 -8.00 6.99 4.22
C ASP A 40 -8.76 8.30 3.89
N PRO A 41 -10.07 8.41 4.20
CA PRO A 41 -10.90 9.56 3.85
C PRO A 41 -10.40 10.90 4.42
N ASN A 42 -9.74 10.85 5.58
CA ASN A 42 -9.20 12.04 6.26
C ASN A 42 -7.76 12.36 5.85
N GLU A 43 -7.15 11.47 5.05
CA GLU A 43 -5.72 11.51 4.71
C GLU A 43 -4.79 11.53 5.94
N GLU A 44 -5.21 10.86 7.02
CA GLU A 44 -4.42 10.72 8.26
C GLU A 44 -3.64 9.42 8.31
N THR A 45 -4.04 8.41 7.50
CA THR A 45 -3.36 7.12 7.37
C THR A 45 -3.06 6.84 5.92
N LEU A 46 -1.80 6.52 5.63
CA LEU A 46 -1.37 6.05 4.32
C LEU A 46 -1.06 4.55 4.37
N PHE A 47 -1.57 3.81 3.40
CA PHE A 47 -1.26 2.42 3.12
C PHE A 47 -0.24 2.38 1.98
N LEU A 48 0.84 1.64 2.16
CA LEU A 48 2.02 1.70 1.30
C LEU A 48 2.42 0.31 0.85
N VAL A 49 2.69 0.15 -0.43
CA VAL A 49 3.43 -1.02 -0.94
C VAL A 49 4.86 -0.60 -1.24
N ILE A 50 5.80 -1.21 -0.53
CA ILE A 50 7.21 -0.88 -0.59
C ILE A 50 7.99 -2.10 -1.08
N GLU A 51 8.76 -1.93 -2.13
CA GLU A 51 9.73 -2.91 -2.60
C GLU A 51 11.14 -2.50 -2.20
N MET A 52 11.89 -3.43 -1.61
CA MET A 52 13.30 -3.29 -1.27
C MET A 52 14.11 -4.35 -2.03
N THR A 53 14.99 -3.89 -2.94
CA THR A 53 15.85 -4.74 -3.79
C THR A 53 17.32 -4.68 -3.36
N GLY A 54 17.69 -3.67 -2.57
CA GLY A 54 19.03 -3.47 -2.04
C GLY A 54 19.26 -4.17 -0.69
N ASP A 55 20.40 -3.88 -0.08
CA ASP A 55 20.69 -4.29 1.29
C ASP A 55 19.76 -3.60 2.28
N VAL A 56 18.93 -4.39 2.98
CA VAL A 56 17.92 -3.87 3.90
C VAL A 56 18.54 -3.05 5.03
N GLY A 57 19.73 -3.43 5.52
CA GLY A 57 20.44 -2.70 6.55
C GLY A 57 20.82 -1.29 6.08
N GLN A 58 21.39 -1.18 4.88
CA GLN A 58 21.75 0.11 4.28
C GLN A 58 20.51 0.96 3.96
N ILE A 59 19.41 0.36 3.49
CA ILE A 59 18.14 1.05 3.27
C ILE A 59 17.65 1.66 4.58
N LEU A 60 17.59 0.85 5.65
CA LEU A 60 17.13 1.31 6.96
C LEU A 60 18.04 2.39 7.54
N GLU A 61 19.36 2.26 7.42
CA GLU A 61 20.32 3.28 7.84
C GLU A 61 20.11 4.61 7.09
N SER A 62 19.95 4.55 5.77
CA SER A 62 19.69 5.73 4.93
C SER A 62 18.36 6.41 5.28
N THR A 63 17.27 5.64 5.41
CA THR A 63 15.92 6.16 5.68
C THR A 63 15.74 6.62 7.12
N ASN A 64 16.53 6.12 8.07
CA ASN A 64 16.54 6.52 9.47
C ASN A 64 17.69 7.47 9.81
N SER A 65 18.41 7.99 8.82
CA SER A 65 19.41 9.03 9.08
C SER A 65 18.76 10.27 9.71
N PRO A 66 19.48 11.04 10.56
CA PRO A 66 18.89 12.22 11.22
C PRO A 66 18.32 13.24 10.22
N GLU A 67 18.91 13.37 9.04
CA GLU A 67 18.42 14.23 7.97
C GLU A 67 17.10 13.71 7.39
N ALA A 68 17.03 12.42 7.08
CA ALA A 68 15.82 11.79 6.55
C ALA A 68 14.65 11.83 7.54
N LEU A 69 14.89 11.52 8.81
CA LEU A 69 13.89 11.63 9.88
C LEU A 69 13.35 13.04 10.00
N LYS A 70 14.24 14.05 10.05
CA LYS A 70 13.83 15.47 10.11
C LYS A 70 12.99 15.89 8.91
N MET A 71 13.31 15.42 7.70
CA MET A 71 12.51 15.72 6.51
C MET A 71 11.13 15.05 6.58
N ARG A 72 11.06 13.81 7.05
CA ARG A 72 9.80 13.06 7.21
C ARG A 72 8.89 13.75 8.23
N GLU A 73 9.41 14.08 9.41
CA GLU A 73 8.67 14.81 10.44
C GLU A 73 8.20 16.19 9.95
N ALA A 74 9.07 16.95 9.28
CA ALA A 74 8.72 18.26 8.71
C ALA A 74 7.59 18.17 7.68
N SER A 75 7.45 17.03 6.99
CA SER A 75 6.36 16.75 6.04
C SER A 75 5.13 16.07 6.70
N GLY A 76 5.12 15.99 8.03
CA GLY A 76 3.99 15.45 8.79
C GLY A 76 3.93 13.94 8.92
N VAL A 77 4.98 13.21 8.54
CA VAL A 77 5.04 11.75 8.74
C VAL A 77 5.34 11.44 10.20
N ARG A 78 4.48 10.66 10.82
CA ARG A 78 4.70 10.12 12.18
C ARG A 78 5.47 8.81 12.09
N VAL A 79 6.79 8.91 12.14
CA VAL A 79 7.69 7.76 11.92
C VAL A 79 7.43 6.61 12.90
N GLU A 80 7.07 6.93 14.13
CA GLU A 80 6.76 5.98 15.21
C GLU A 80 5.50 5.15 14.95
N THR A 81 4.66 5.56 14.01
CA THR A 81 3.43 4.83 13.64
C THR A 81 3.62 3.93 12.43
N GLN A 82 4.82 3.88 11.86
CA GLN A 82 5.09 3.04 10.71
C GLN A 82 5.01 1.57 11.11
N GLU A 83 4.15 0.82 10.41
CA GLU A 83 3.88 -0.58 10.68
C GLU A 83 3.90 -1.37 9.37
N ILE A 84 4.54 -2.54 9.38
CA ILE A 84 4.41 -3.53 8.32
C ILE A 84 3.20 -4.42 8.67
N ILE A 85 2.18 -4.40 7.83
CA ILE A 85 0.99 -5.25 7.95
C ILE A 85 1.34 -6.66 7.53
N SER A 86 2.03 -6.80 6.38
CA SER A 86 2.47 -8.09 5.85
C SER A 86 3.67 -7.94 4.94
N ALA A 87 4.57 -8.91 4.98
CA ALA A 87 5.47 -9.16 3.86
C ALA A 87 4.67 -9.83 2.74
N LEU A 88 4.95 -9.46 1.47
CA LEU A 88 4.23 -9.99 0.32
C LEU A 88 5.13 -10.87 -0.53
N GLN A 89 4.56 -11.96 -1.05
CA GLN A 89 5.17 -12.77 -2.10
C GLN A 89 5.12 -12.03 -3.44
N GLU A 90 3.95 -11.50 -3.77
CA GLU A 90 3.69 -10.75 -5.00
C GLU A 90 2.57 -9.73 -4.81
N HIS A 91 2.46 -8.79 -5.75
CA HIS A 91 1.34 -7.87 -5.83
C HIS A 91 1.06 -7.42 -7.26
N LYS A 92 -0.15 -6.89 -7.49
CA LYS A 92 -0.55 -6.33 -8.78
C LYS A 92 -1.41 -5.10 -8.61
N VAL A 93 -1.16 -4.09 -9.44
CA VAL A 93 -2.06 -2.96 -9.66
C VAL A 93 -2.91 -3.29 -10.87
N TRP A 94 -4.23 -3.44 -10.66
CA TRP A 94 -5.19 -3.86 -11.68
C TRP A 94 -5.74 -2.68 -12.45
N ASN A 95 -6.13 -1.62 -11.73
CA ASN A 95 -6.71 -0.43 -12.32
C ASN A 95 -5.91 0.82 -11.89
N ARG A 96 -5.02 1.28 -12.75
CA ARG A 96 -4.25 2.52 -12.52
C ARG A 96 -5.07 3.79 -12.76
N GLU A 97 -6.20 3.67 -13.46
CA GLU A 97 -7.10 4.78 -13.76
C GLU A 97 -8.18 4.93 -12.69
N ALA A 98 -8.20 4.05 -11.69
CA ALA A 98 -9.09 4.17 -10.55
C ALA A 98 -8.95 5.56 -9.92
N THR A 99 -10.06 6.30 -9.91
CA THR A 99 -10.09 7.68 -9.42
C THR A 99 -10.32 7.71 -7.91
N SER A 100 -9.90 8.80 -7.26
CA SER A 100 -10.21 9.06 -5.85
C SER A 100 -11.68 9.44 -5.61
N THR A 101 -12.52 9.44 -6.64
CA THR A 101 -13.93 9.86 -6.52
C THR A 101 -14.86 8.75 -6.06
N SER A 102 -14.50 7.49 -6.24
CA SER A 102 -15.26 6.35 -5.74
C SER A 102 -14.74 5.89 -4.38
N GLN A 103 -15.67 5.53 -3.50
CA GLN A 103 -15.33 4.93 -2.23
C GLN A 103 -14.77 3.52 -2.45
N LYS A 104 -13.64 3.22 -1.82
CA LYS A 104 -12.97 1.94 -1.88
C LYS A 104 -12.75 1.41 -0.48
N ILE A 105 -12.52 0.12 -0.39
CA ILE A 105 -12.06 -0.52 0.84
C ILE A 105 -10.71 -1.18 0.62
N ALA A 106 -9.86 -1.12 1.63
CA ALA A 106 -8.78 -2.06 1.85
C ALA A 106 -9.31 -3.20 2.71
N GLY A 107 -9.07 -4.42 2.31
CA GLY A 107 -9.53 -5.61 3.03
C GLY A 107 -8.53 -6.75 2.95
N GLU A 108 -8.80 -7.80 3.73
CA GLU A 108 -8.08 -9.06 3.66
C GLU A 108 -9.04 -10.26 3.67
N ILE A 109 -8.62 -11.37 3.09
CA ILE A 109 -9.34 -12.63 3.06
C ILE A 109 -8.36 -13.79 3.05
N GLU A 110 -8.72 -14.91 3.69
CA GLU A 110 -7.96 -16.16 3.58
C GLU A 110 -8.06 -16.76 2.18
N ILE A 111 -6.96 -17.32 1.69
CA ILE A 111 -6.86 -17.96 0.37
C ILE A 111 -6.26 -19.37 0.49
N PRO A 112 -6.57 -20.28 -0.47
CA PRO A 112 -5.93 -21.60 -0.52
C PRO A 112 -4.46 -21.51 -0.95
N ASP A 113 -3.67 -22.54 -0.60
CA ASP A 113 -2.23 -22.61 -0.83
C ASP A 113 -1.80 -22.48 -2.31
N ASP A 114 -2.69 -22.84 -3.25
CA ASP A 114 -2.46 -22.80 -4.70
C ASP A 114 -3.14 -21.60 -5.40
N PHE A 115 -3.48 -20.56 -4.63
CA PHE A 115 -4.17 -19.38 -5.14
C PHE A 115 -3.29 -18.62 -6.15
N ASP A 116 -3.89 -18.29 -7.32
CA ASP A 116 -3.28 -17.44 -8.33
C ASP A 116 -3.78 -15.99 -8.17
N LEU A 117 -2.84 -15.04 -8.12
CA LEU A 117 -3.17 -13.62 -8.00
C LEU A 117 -4.10 -13.14 -9.14
N GLU A 118 -4.01 -13.75 -10.33
CA GLU A 118 -4.88 -13.42 -11.46
C GLU A 118 -6.37 -13.74 -11.20
N ASP A 119 -6.65 -14.62 -10.24
CA ASP A 119 -8.02 -14.99 -9.84
C ASP A 119 -8.62 -14.06 -8.78
N SER A 120 -7.87 -13.06 -8.31
CA SER A 120 -8.30 -12.17 -7.21
C SER A 120 -9.69 -11.57 -7.41
N ALA A 121 -10.00 -11.05 -8.61
CA ALA A 121 -11.28 -10.41 -8.87
C ALA A 121 -12.45 -11.41 -8.81
N SER A 122 -12.25 -12.62 -9.34
CA SER A 122 -13.28 -13.67 -9.30
C SER A 122 -13.44 -14.25 -7.91
N TYR A 123 -12.34 -14.39 -7.15
CA TYR A 123 -12.38 -14.86 -5.77
C TYR A 123 -13.10 -13.89 -4.83
N LEU A 124 -12.95 -12.58 -5.07
CA LEU A 124 -13.69 -11.52 -4.39
C LEU A 124 -15.14 -11.36 -4.90
N ASN A 125 -15.58 -12.18 -5.86
CA ASN A 125 -16.89 -12.11 -6.52
C ASN A 125 -17.23 -10.71 -7.07
N LEU A 126 -16.22 -9.99 -7.60
CA LEU A 126 -16.44 -8.70 -8.22
C LEU A 126 -17.20 -8.86 -9.54
N SER A 127 -18.23 -8.03 -9.77
CA SER A 127 -19.03 -8.00 -11.00
C SER A 127 -18.20 -7.59 -12.23
N ASN A 128 -17.18 -6.77 -12.00
CA ASN A 128 -16.20 -6.31 -12.99
C ASN A 128 -14.81 -6.29 -12.36
N LYS A 129 -13.82 -6.89 -13.01
CA LYS A 129 -12.44 -6.89 -12.53
C LYS A 129 -11.79 -5.51 -12.49
N GLU A 130 -12.31 -4.52 -13.21
CA GLU A 130 -11.86 -3.12 -13.14
C GLU A 130 -12.15 -2.47 -11.77
N LEU A 131 -13.05 -3.06 -10.98
CA LEU A 131 -13.33 -2.64 -9.61
C LEU A 131 -12.20 -3.02 -8.63
N LEU A 132 -11.38 -4.00 -9.00
CA LEU A 132 -10.17 -4.34 -8.26
C LEU A 132 -9.07 -3.35 -8.61
N VAL A 133 -8.61 -2.60 -7.63
CA VAL A 133 -7.58 -1.57 -7.80
C VAL A 133 -6.20 -2.15 -7.59
N TRP A 134 -6.03 -2.88 -6.49
CA TRP A 134 -4.77 -3.49 -6.09
C TRP A 134 -5.04 -4.79 -5.33
N SER A 135 -4.14 -5.77 -5.49
CA SER A 135 -4.10 -6.94 -4.61
C SER A 135 -2.67 -7.42 -4.40
N GLY A 136 -2.44 -8.16 -3.30
CA GLY A 136 -1.16 -8.76 -2.95
C GLY A 136 -1.34 -9.99 -2.07
N ILE A 137 -0.51 -11.01 -2.30
CA ILE A 137 -0.50 -12.26 -1.54
C ILE A 137 0.54 -12.17 -0.43
N SER A 138 0.17 -12.56 0.80
CA SER A 138 1.12 -12.70 1.92
C SER A 138 2.26 -13.64 1.57
N ILE A 139 3.43 -13.47 2.22
CA ILE A 139 4.57 -14.35 1.96
C ILE A 139 4.31 -15.80 2.41
N GLU A 140 3.42 -16.00 3.37
CA GLU A 140 2.93 -17.30 3.82
C GLU A 140 1.92 -17.93 2.86
N ALA A 141 1.48 -17.20 1.83
CA ALA A 141 0.48 -17.58 0.84
C ALA A 141 -0.89 -17.97 1.46
N ASP A 142 -1.23 -17.42 2.61
CA ASP A 142 -2.46 -17.70 3.35
C ASP A 142 -3.50 -16.58 3.27
N LYS A 143 -3.08 -15.37 2.85
CA LYS A 143 -3.94 -14.18 2.79
C LYS A 143 -3.80 -13.40 1.50
N LEU A 144 -4.93 -12.96 0.98
CA LEU A 144 -5.05 -11.94 -0.06
C LEU A 144 -5.39 -10.60 0.59
N TYR A 145 -4.53 -9.62 0.42
CA TYR A 145 -4.82 -8.21 0.69
C TYR A 145 -5.33 -7.55 -0.59
N PHE A 146 -6.33 -6.69 -0.49
CA PHE A 146 -6.90 -6.04 -1.66
C PHE A 146 -7.38 -4.62 -1.39
N ILE A 147 -7.49 -3.83 -2.46
CA ILE A 147 -8.22 -2.56 -2.50
C ILE A 147 -9.18 -2.63 -3.68
N ALA A 148 -10.47 -2.45 -3.41
CA ALA A 148 -11.53 -2.56 -4.41
C ALA A 148 -12.67 -1.56 -4.15
N GLU A 149 -13.50 -1.33 -5.17
CA GLU A 149 -14.72 -0.54 -5.06
C GLU A 149 -15.68 -1.19 -4.04
N CYS A 150 -16.15 -0.37 -3.09
CA CYS A 150 -16.85 -0.83 -1.90
C CYS A 150 -18.22 -1.48 -2.21
N GLU A 151 -18.97 -0.93 -3.19
CA GLU A 151 -20.35 -1.35 -3.47
C GLU A 151 -20.47 -2.75 -4.08
N ASP A 152 -19.40 -3.23 -4.71
CA ASP A 152 -19.41 -4.49 -5.47
C ASP A 152 -18.63 -5.63 -4.79
N VAL A 153 -17.95 -5.35 -3.68
CA VAL A 153 -17.21 -6.38 -2.95
C VAL A 153 -18.17 -7.25 -2.14
N ASN A 154 -18.15 -8.55 -2.39
CA ASN A 154 -18.80 -9.50 -1.49
C ASN A 154 -17.95 -9.64 -0.23
N MET A 155 -18.40 -8.98 0.84
CA MET A 155 -17.72 -8.97 2.14
C MET A 155 -17.85 -10.27 2.93
N SER A 156 -18.53 -11.30 2.39
CA SER A 156 -18.61 -12.60 3.06
C SER A 156 -17.24 -13.25 3.15
N GLY A 157 -16.70 -13.34 4.36
CA GLY A 157 -15.36 -13.88 4.63
C GLY A 157 -14.22 -12.86 4.50
N CYS A 158 -14.49 -11.61 4.09
CA CYS A 158 -13.50 -10.55 4.05
C CYS A 158 -13.51 -9.73 5.35
N GLU A 159 -12.34 -9.35 5.82
CA GLU A 159 -12.19 -8.36 6.89
C GLU A 159 -11.80 -7.01 6.30
N ALA A 160 -12.60 -5.97 6.60
CA ALA A 160 -12.28 -4.61 6.17
C ALA A 160 -11.14 -4.04 7.04
N ILE A 161 -10.06 -3.61 6.41
CA ILE A 161 -8.92 -2.96 7.07
C ILE A 161 -9.18 -1.47 7.21
N SER A 162 -9.64 -0.81 6.15
CA SER A 162 -9.91 0.61 6.11
C SER A 162 -10.74 1.02 4.90
N GLU A 163 -11.40 2.17 5.00
CA GLU A 163 -11.90 2.89 3.84
C GLU A 163 -10.76 3.63 3.14
N ILE A 164 -10.81 3.70 1.81
CA ILE A 164 -9.78 4.32 0.96
C ILE A 164 -10.44 5.32 0.02
N HIS A 165 -9.96 6.56 -0.01
CA HIS A 165 -10.53 7.63 -0.83
C HIS A 165 -9.53 8.28 -1.79
N ALA A 166 -8.22 8.13 -1.56
CA ALA A 166 -7.20 8.71 -2.42
C ALA A 166 -6.13 7.69 -2.79
N LEU A 167 -5.62 7.76 -4.01
CA LEU A 167 -4.63 6.84 -4.58
C LEU A 167 -3.49 7.64 -5.22
N TYR A 168 -2.28 7.10 -5.12
CA TYR A 168 -1.10 7.63 -5.80
C TYR A 168 -0.25 6.47 -6.34
N TYR A 169 0.16 6.57 -7.58
CA TYR A 169 1.03 5.62 -8.28
C TYR A 169 2.38 6.30 -8.55
N PRO A 170 3.41 6.03 -7.73
CA PRO A 170 4.75 6.58 -7.88
C PRO A 170 5.44 6.23 -9.20
#